data_5126f9ad0de1fa6ef9e6a9530ee87bdc
#
_entry.id   5126f9ad0de1fa6ef9e6a9530ee87bdc
#
_cell.length_a   1.000
_cell.length_b   1.000
_cell.length_c   1.000
_cell.angle_alpha   90.00
_cell.angle_beta   90.00
_cell.angle_gamma   90.00
#
_symmetry.space_group_name_H-M   'P 1'
#
loop_
_entity.id
_entity.type
_entity.pdbx_description
1 polymer ?
#
loop_
_entity_poly.entity_id
_entity_poly.type
_entity_poly.pdbx_seq_one_letter_code
_entity_poly.pdbx_strand_id
1 'polypeptide(L)'
;MPTLALSNHALLHAMLAIGSLHIALLQDGPQTPNLMPSLKHYHIAIRRVAKSVRLPMRRGQPAILAATLLLGWYELMSGEHRRWCSHLLGATQLLKEIDFASITKFLKNRKLQQPRARYGNLYHHEMALGRFESHPEEQADFPQTSRHEDVNEGLVGMIMGKKLRYDEYGQVLEDFNAPGSQQKVYTQRELETYETQRDMFWWYCKQDAFQSILSGNRLL
;
A
#
# COMPACT_ATOMS: atom_id res chain seq x y z
N MET A 1 9.55 9.22 -1.49
CA MET A 1 9.68 9.40 -0.02
C MET A 1 10.48 10.64 0.40
N PRO A 2 11.74 10.92 -0.05
CA PRO A 2 12.50 12.09 0.43
C PRO A 2 11.79 13.42 0.20
N THR A 3 11.24 13.67 -0.97
CA THR A 3 10.50 14.88 -1.31
C THR A 3 9.26 15.10 -0.41
N LEU A 4 8.54 14.02 -0.10
CA LEU A 4 7.39 14.05 0.81
C LEU A 4 7.83 14.39 2.25
N ALA A 5 9.00 13.91 2.68
CA ALA A 5 9.55 14.18 4.01
C ALA A 5 9.95 15.65 4.19
N LEU A 6 10.51 16.27 3.16
CA LEU A 6 10.89 17.69 3.21
C LEU A 6 9.68 18.61 3.41
N SER A 7 8.52 18.23 2.92
CA SER A 7 7.26 18.97 3.09
C SER A 7 6.51 18.64 4.38
N ASN A 8 6.88 17.55 5.08
CA ASN A 8 6.18 17.09 6.27
C ASN A 8 7.12 16.76 7.42
N HIS A 9 7.12 17.60 8.43
CA HIS A 9 8.00 17.44 9.59
C HIS A 9 7.80 16.17 10.41
N ALA A 10 6.59 15.57 10.43
CA ALA A 10 6.36 14.31 11.13
C ALA A 10 7.13 13.18 10.44
N LEU A 11 7.03 13.12 9.11
CA LEU A 11 7.74 12.14 8.30
C LEU A 11 9.26 12.36 8.33
N LEU A 12 9.70 13.61 8.23
CA LEU A 12 11.13 13.94 8.32
C LEU A 12 11.75 13.44 9.63
N HIS A 13 11.10 13.74 10.77
CA HIS A 13 11.61 13.29 12.06
C HIS A 13 11.52 11.77 12.24
N ALA A 14 10.52 11.09 11.67
CA ALA A 14 10.46 9.63 11.68
C ALA A 14 11.65 9.01 10.89
N MET A 15 12.00 9.57 9.74
CA MET A 15 13.18 9.14 8.97
C MET A 15 14.49 9.41 9.72
N LEU A 16 14.63 10.58 10.33
CA LEU A 16 15.81 10.92 11.12
C LEU A 16 15.94 10.03 12.37
N ALA A 17 14.82 9.64 12.99
CA ALA A 17 14.84 8.71 14.11
C ALA A 17 15.42 7.35 13.72
N ILE A 18 14.95 6.77 12.60
CA ILE A 18 15.45 5.49 12.09
C ILE A 18 16.91 5.62 11.66
N GLY A 19 17.28 6.66 10.91
CA GLY A 19 18.65 6.87 10.46
C GLY A 19 19.63 7.00 11.64
N SER A 20 19.27 7.78 12.67
CA SER A 20 20.08 7.91 13.88
C SER A 20 20.17 6.61 14.68
N LEU A 21 19.08 5.84 14.76
CA LEU A 21 19.09 4.52 15.40
C LEU A 21 20.01 3.56 14.66
N HIS A 22 19.89 3.51 13.34
CA HIS A 22 20.72 2.64 12.50
C HIS A 22 22.21 2.98 12.63
N ILE A 23 22.57 4.27 12.60
CA ILE A 23 23.95 4.70 12.81
C ILE A 23 24.45 4.28 14.20
N ALA A 24 23.65 4.48 15.26
CA ALA A 24 24.02 4.09 16.60
C ALA A 24 24.26 2.58 16.73
N LEU A 25 23.43 1.74 16.08
CA LEU A 25 23.58 0.30 16.08
C LEU A 25 24.78 -0.19 15.27
N LEU A 26 25.18 0.53 14.21
CA LEU A 26 26.36 0.18 13.40
C LEU A 26 27.69 0.61 14.03
N GLN A 27 27.66 1.64 14.87
CA GLN A 27 28.87 2.15 15.54
C GLN A 27 29.27 1.36 16.78
N ASP A 28 28.67 0.18 17.02
CA ASP A 28 28.92 -0.67 18.16
C ASP A 28 30.38 -1.14 18.24
N GLY A 29 31.15 -0.34 19.01
CA GLY A 29 32.30 -0.82 19.75
C GLY A 29 31.85 -1.32 21.16
N PRO A 30 32.78 -1.58 22.09
CA PRO A 30 32.44 -2.08 23.44
C PRO A 30 31.65 -1.08 24.35
N GLN A 31 31.21 0.04 23.78
CA GLN A 31 30.43 1.08 24.48
C GLN A 31 28.96 0.96 24.11
N THR A 32 28.07 1.22 25.09
CA THR A 32 26.61 1.25 24.86
C THR A 32 26.25 2.31 23.80
N PRO A 33 25.44 1.97 22.79
CA PRO A 33 25.11 2.90 21.72
C PRO A 33 24.40 4.17 22.23
N ASN A 34 24.81 5.33 21.74
CA ASN A 34 24.14 6.58 22.08
C ASN A 34 22.83 6.74 21.34
N LEU A 35 21.73 6.32 21.93
CA LEU A 35 20.38 6.37 21.37
C LEU A 35 19.69 7.72 21.53
N MET A 36 20.29 8.69 22.26
CA MET A 36 19.65 9.96 22.56
C MET A 36 19.22 10.77 21.32
N PRO A 37 20.01 10.88 20.24
CA PRO A 37 19.57 11.56 19.03
C PRO A 37 18.34 10.91 18.38
N SER A 38 18.33 9.58 18.30
CA SER A 38 17.23 8.82 17.69
C SER A 38 15.94 8.97 18.49
N LEU A 39 16.00 8.85 19.81
CA LEU A 39 14.86 9.05 20.73
C LEU A 39 14.29 10.46 20.64
N LYS A 40 15.15 11.48 20.53
CA LYS A 40 14.71 12.88 20.36
C LYS A 40 13.87 13.03 19.09
N HIS A 41 14.34 12.52 17.97
CA HIS A 41 13.60 12.56 16.71
C HIS A 41 12.32 11.73 16.76
N TYR A 42 12.37 10.53 17.36
CA TYR A 42 11.20 9.69 17.57
C TYR A 42 10.10 10.43 18.36
N HIS A 43 10.43 11.06 19.49
CA HIS A 43 9.46 11.80 20.29
C HIS A 43 8.87 13.01 19.57
N ILE A 44 9.65 13.69 18.74
CA ILE A 44 9.12 14.78 17.92
C ILE A 44 8.15 14.23 16.89
N ALA A 45 8.51 13.15 16.21
CA ALA A 45 7.68 12.52 15.17
C ALA A 45 6.33 12.05 15.76
N ILE A 46 6.35 11.31 16.88
CA ILE A 46 5.11 10.78 17.49
C ILE A 46 4.16 11.90 17.94
N ARG A 47 4.69 12.98 18.52
CA ARG A 47 3.87 14.14 18.91
C ARG A 47 3.21 14.81 17.71
N ARG A 48 3.93 14.92 16.58
CA ARG A 48 3.42 15.53 15.36
C ARG A 48 2.39 14.62 14.67
N VAL A 49 2.62 13.30 14.63
CA VAL A 49 1.64 12.33 14.15
C VAL A 49 0.37 12.42 15.00
N ALA A 50 0.48 12.34 16.32
CA ALA A 50 -0.65 12.42 17.24
C ALA A 50 -1.47 13.72 17.06
N LYS A 51 -0.80 14.87 16.85
CA LYS A 51 -1.47 16.14 16.54
C LYS A 51 -2.18 16.10 15.18
N SER A 52 -1.56 15.51 14.17
CA SER A 52 -2.11 15.46 12.80
C SER A 52 -3.32 14.53 12.72
N VAL A 53 -3.30 13.40 13.40
CA VAL A 53 -4.39 12.41 13.43
C VAL A 53 -5.68 13.00 14.05
N ARG A 54 -5.54 13.96 14.98
CA ARG A 54 -6.72 14.65 15.57
C ARG A 54 -7.43 15.58 14.59
N LEU A 55 -6.76 15.97 13.48
CA LEU A 55 -7.30 16.90 12.49
C LEU A 55 -7.78 16.12 11.26
N PRO A 56 -9.10 16.05 10.97
CA PRO A 56 -9.63 15.27 9.86
C PRO A 56 -8.96 15.57 8.51
N MET A 57 -8.66 16.85 8.24
CA MET A 57 -8.00 17.30 7.00
C MET A 57 -6.54 16.84 6.86
N ARG A 58 -5.88 16.42 7.94
CA ARG A 58 -4.46 16.04 7.95
C ARG A 58 -4.23 14.54 8.06
N ARG A 59 -5.12 13.82 8.73
CA ARG A 59 -4.93 12.39 8.97
C ARG A 59 -4.97 11.56 7.67
N GLY A 60 -5.71 11.98 6.66
CA GLY A 60 -5.73 11.36 5.33
C GLY A 60 -4.48 11.62 4.48
N GLN A 61 -3.51 12.43 4.96
CA GLN A 61 -2.30 12.72 4.20
C GLN A 61 -1.37 11.50 4.15
N PRO A 62 -0.83 11.13 2.96
CA PRO A 62 0.10 10.02 2.82
C PRO A 62 1.32 10.12 3.76
N ALA A 63 1.80 11.34 4.01
CA ALA A 63 2.93 11.58 4.90
C ALA A 63 2.68 11.14 6.35
N ILE A 64 1.44 11.21 6.84
CA ILE A 64 1.09 10.79 8.21
C ILE A 64 1.05 9.28 8.30
N LEU A 65 0.47 8.59 7.30
CA LEU A 65 0.51 7.14 7.21
C LEU A 65 1.97 6.64 7.12
N ALA A 66 2.79 7.24 6.25
CA ALA A 66 4.20 6.92 6.12
C ALA A 66 4.97 7.10 7.44
N ALA A 67 4.75 8.23 8.13
CA ALA A 67 5.39 8.49 9.42
C ALA A 67 4.98 7.45 10.47
N THR A 68 3.71 7.04 10.49
CA THR A 68 3.19 6.01 11.42
C THR A 68 3.85 4.66 11.15
N LEU A 69 3.98 4.25 9.89
CA LEU A 69 4.65 3.00 9.51
C LEU A 69 6.15 3.02 9.82
N LEU A 70 6.83 4.16 9.61
CA LEU A 70 8.24 4.33 9.99
C LEU A 70 8.44 4.28 11.51
N LEU A 71 7.55 4.89 12.29
CA LEU A 71 7.60 4.79 13.76
C LEU A 71 7.41 3.33 14.22
N GLY A 72 6.51 2.58 13.57
CA GLY A 72 6.39 1.14 13.81
C GLY A 72 7.70 0.40 13.50
N TRP A 73 8.33 0.71 12.37
CA TRP A 73 9.63 0.12 12.00
C TRP A 73 10.73 0.47 13.01
N TYR A 74 10.73 1.70 13.53
CA TYR A 74 11.64 2.11 14.59
C TYR A 74 11.49 1.23 15.84
N GLU A 75 10.27 0.96 16.28
CA GLU A 75 10.00 0.10 17.44
C GLU A 75 10.42 -1.35 17.21
N LEU A 76 10.22 -1.85 15.97
CA LEU A 76 10.71 -3.18 15.59
C LEU A 76 12.24 -3.27 15.71
N MET A 77 12.96 -2.28 15.17
CA MET A 77 14.43 -2.22 15.27
C MET A 77 14.93 -2.05 16.72
N SER A 78 14.13 -1.42 17.57
CA SER A 78 14.42 -1.23 19.01
C SER A 78 14.03 -2.44 19.87
N GLY A 79 13.42 -3.48 19.29
CA GLY A 79 12.95 -4.67 20.00
C GLY A 79 11.61 -4.48 20.75
N GLU A 80 10.91 -3.37 20.55
CA GLU A 80 9.68 -2.99 21.23
C GLU A 80 8.41 -3.47 20.50
N HIS A 81 8.20 -4.78 20.43
CA HIS A 81 7.12 -5.41 19.66
C HIS A 81 5.71 -4.91 19.99
N ARG A 82 5.43 -4.61 21.29
CA ARG A 82 4.11 -4.08 21.69
C ARG A 82 3.81 -2.71 21.07
N ARG A 83 4.81 -1.84 21.04
CA ARG A 83 4.68 -0.50 20.44
C ARG A 83 4.57 -0.57 18.94
N TRP A 84 5.34 -1.48 18.33
CA TRP A 84 5.21 -1.77 16.89
C TRP A 84 3.77 -2.14 16.53
N CYS A 85 3.16 -3.11 17.25
CA CYS A 85 1.76 -3.50 17.06
C CYS A 85 0.79 -2.30 17.20
N SER A 86 1.03 -1.42 18.19
CA SER A 86 0.21 -0.21 18.37
C SER A 86 0.29 0.76 17.19
N HIS A 87 1.47 0.90 16.56
CA HIS A 87 1.62 1.70 15.34
C HIS A 87 0.90 1.07 14.14
N LEU A 88 0.93 -0.25 14.00
CA LEU A 88 0.19 -0.95 12.95
C LEU A 88 -1.33 -0.79 13.14
N LEU A 89 -1.85 -0.91 14.37
CA LEU A 89 -3.24 -0.61 14.66
C LEU A 89 -3.62 0.82 14.29
N GLY A 90 -2.75 1.79 14.60
CA GLY A 90 -2.93 3.18 14.19
C GLY A 90 -2.95 3.34 12.65
N ALA A 91 -2.06 2.66 11.95
CA ALA A 91 -2.01 2.65 10.49
C ALA A 91 -3.28 2.03 9.88
N THR A 92 -3.81 0.94 10.46
CA THR A 92 -5.08 0.32 10.05
C THR A 92 -6.23 1.34 10.10
N GLN A 93 -6.30 2.15 11.15
CA GLN A 93 -7.34 3.18 11.26
C GLN A 93 -7.20 4.26 10.17
N LEU A 94 -5.97 4.67 9.85
CA LEU A 94 -5.72 5.63 8.79
C LEU A 94 -6.06 5.06 7.41
N LEU A 95 -5.76 3.79 7.17
CA LEU A 95 -6.05 3.09 5.91
C LEU A 95 -7.55 2.92 5.68
N LYS A 96 -8.34 2.68 6.74
CA LYS A 96 -9.81 2.57 6.66
C LYS A 96 -10.49 3.86 6.20
N GLU A 97 -9.85 5.00 6.36
CA GLU A 97 -10.38 6.30 5.92
C GLU A 97 -10.11 6.60 4.44
N ILE A 98 -9.25 5.81 3.79
CA ILE A 98 -8.90 5.97 2.37
C ILE A 98 -9.90 5.20 1.52
N ASP A 99 -10.57 5.89 0.61
CA ASP A 99 -11.51 5.27 -0.34
C ASP A 99 -10.77 4.63 -1.51
N PHE A 100 -10.09 3.51 -1.25
CA PHE A 100 -9.41 2.74 -2.28
C PHE A 100 -10.39 2.18 -3.34
N ALA A 101 -11.59 1.79 -2.92
CA ALA A 101 -12.54 1.12 -3.80
C ALA A 101 -13.00 2.03 -4.95
N SER A 102 -13.44 3.25 -4.65
CA SER A 102 -13.93 4.19 -5.67
C SER A 102 -12.86 4.58 -6.68
N ILE A 103 -11.61 4.83 -6.21
CA ILE A 103 -10.53 5.23 -7.10
C ILE A 103 -10.06 4.05 -7.94
N THR A 104 -9.94 2.84 -7.36
CA THR A 104 -9.62 1.62 -8.12
C THR A 104 -10.64 1.35 -9.21
N LYS A 105 -11.93 1.49 -8.89
CA LYS A 105 -13.04 1.35 -9.82
C LYS A 105 -12.93 2.36 -10.98
N PHE A 106 -12.65 3.63 -10.67
CA PHE A 106 -12.41 4.67 -11.68
C PHE A 106 -11.25 4.32 -12.61
N LEU A 107 -10.11 3.87 -12.06
CA LEU A 107 -8.93 3.50 -12.85
C LEU A 107 -9.17 2.28 -13.73
N LYS A 108 -9.85 1.24 -13.23
CA LYS A 108 -10.26 0.08 -14.03
C LYS A 108 -11.11 0.50 -15.22
N ASN A 109 -12.12 1.35 -15.00
CA ASN A 109 -12.99 1.85 -16.07
C ASN A 109 -12.25 2.65 -17.11
N ARG A 110 -11.33 3.52 -16.69
CA ARG A 110 -10.48 4.29 -17.58
C ARG A 110 -9.59 3.38 -18.45
N LYS A 111 -9.06 2.29 -17.89
CA LYS A 111 -8.29 1.29 -18.63
C LYS A 111 -9.15 0.58 -19.68
N LEU A 112 -10.37 0.21 -19.35
CA LEU A 112 -11.30 -0.47 -20.25
C LEU A 112 -11.75 0.43 -21.41
N GLN A 113 -11.80 1.75 -21.21
CA GLN A 113 -12.18 2.73 -22.24
C GLN A 113 -11.02 3.13 -23.16
N GLN A 114 -9.77 2.84 -22.81
CA GLN A 114 -8.64 3.10 -23.66
C GLN A 114 -8.50 1.99 -24.72
N PRO A 115 -8.49 2.33 -26.04
CA PRO A 115 -8.34 1.32 -27.07
C PRO A 115 -7.03 0.55 -26.90
N ARG A 116 -7.13 -0.77 -26.99
CA ARG A 116 -6.08 -1.79 -26.80
C ARG A 116 -4.76 -1.56 -27.55
N ALA A 117 -4.71 -0.60 -28.48
CA ALA A 117 -3.59 -0.34 -29.39
C ALA A 117 -2.28 0.13 -28.74
N ARG A 118 -2.27 0.51 -27.46
CA ARG A 118 -1.06 1.01 -26.77
C ARG A 118 -0.38 0.04 -25.81
N TYR A 119 -0.97 -1.10 -25.49
CA TYR A 119 -0.46 -1.99 -24.43
C TYR A 119 0.53 -3.06 -24.90
N GLY A 120 0.69 -3.28 -26.20
CA GLY A 120 1.66 -4.27 -26.72
C GLY A 120 3.13 -3.93 -26.43
N ASN A 121 3.47 -2.66 -26.24
CA ASN A 121 4.87 -2.23 -26.09
C ASN A 121 5.33 -1.97 -24.65
N LEU A 122 4.41 -1.84 -23.67
CA LEU A 122 4.81 -1.55 -22.28
C LEU A 122 5.24 -2.79 -21.51
N TYR A 123 4.62 -3.93 -21.76
CA TYR A 123 5.01 -5.20 -21.12
C TYR A 123 6.40 -5.68 -21.55
N HIS A 124 6.84 -5.36 -22.78
CA HIS A 124 8.20 -5.68 -23.23
C HIS A 124 9.28 -4.82 -22.58
N HIS A 125 8.96 -3.61 -22.11
CA HIS A 125 9.97 -2.71 -21.53
C HIS A 125 10.23 -3.01 -20.04
N GLU A 126 9.25 -3.45 -19.27
CA GLU A 126 9.44 -3.82 -17.85
C GLU A 126 10.16 -5.18 -17.71
N MET A 127 9.96 -6.11 -18.65
CA MET A 127 10.70 -7.37 -18.66
C MET A 127 12.17 -7.23 -19.11
N ALA A 128 12.52 -6.18 -19.83
CA ALA A 128 13.88 -5.94 -20.30
C ALA A 128 14.86 -5.46 -19.22
N LEU A 129 14.37 -5.00 -18.06
CA LEU A 129 15.20 -4.53 -16.93
C LEU A 129 15.49 -5.58 -15.88
N GLY A 130 14.86 -6.74 -15.95
CA GLY A 130 15.10 -7.90 -15.09
C GLY A 130 15.90 -8.96 -15.82
N ARG A 131 17.21 -8.70 -16.06
CA ARG A 131 18.13 -9.72 -16.55
C ARG A 131 18.40 -10.76 -15.48
N PHE A 132 17.46 -11.70 -15.32
CA PHE A 132 17.73 -12.97 -14.67
C PHE A 132 18.10 -13.95 -15.79
N GLU A 133 19.35 -14.38 -15.83
CA GLU A 133 19.82 -15.45 -16.71
C GLU A 133 19.11 -16.74 -16.28
N SER A 134 18.01 -17.05 -16.94
CA SER A 134 17.39 -18.37 -16.82
C SER A 134 17.97 -19.29 -17.87
N HIS A 135 18.55 -20.40 -17.39
CA HIS A 135 18.97 -21.54 -18.20
C HIS A 135 17.83 -22.00 -19.13
N PRO A 136 18.14 -22.39 -20.37
CA PRO A 136 17.16 -22.91 -21.31
C PRO A 136 16.97 -24.41 -21.10
N GLU A 137 16.25 -24.80 -20.08
CA GLU A 137 15.69 -26.17 -20.00
C GLU A 137 14.50 -26.22 -19.05
N GLU A 138 13.41 -26.77 -19.57
CA GLU A 138 12.07 -26.97 -18.99
C GLU A 138 11.06 -25.86 -19.27
N GLN A 139 10.58 -25.85 -20.50
CA GLN A 139 9.21 -25.45 -20.78
C GLN A 139 8.29 -26.48 -20.09
N ALA A 140 8.11 -26.34 -18.80
CA ALA A 140 6.95 -26.91 -18.13
C ALA A 140 5.74 -26.23 -18.73
N ASP A 141 4.94 -27.00 -19.44
CA ASP A 141 3.61 -26.66 -19.90
C ASP A 141 2.77 -26.31 -18.67
N PHE A 142 2.84 -25.04 -18.23
CA PHE A 142 1.85 -24.55 -17.29
C PHE A 142 0.52 -24.62 -18.01
N PRO A 143 -0.43 -25.42 -17.53
CA PRO A 143 -1.75 -25.44 -18.11
C PRO A 143 -2.23 -24.00 -18.13
N GLN A 144 -2.48 -23.48 -19.34
CA GLN A 144 -3.18 -22.20 -19.50
C GLN A 144 -4.39 -22.31 -18.61
N THR A 145 -4.36 -21.55 -17.49
CA THR A 145 -5.44 -21.52 -16.52
C THR A 145 -6.69 -21.30 -17.32
N SER A 146 -7.51 -22.34 -17.33
CA SER A 146 -8.78 -22.39 -18.02
C SER A 146 -9.48 -21.04 -17.83
N ARG A 147 -9.78 -20.39 -18.93
CA ARG A 147 -10.76 -19.30 -18.97
C ARG A 147 -11.89 -19.75 -18.05
N HIS A 148 -12.38 -18.85 -17.22
CA HIS A 148 -13.61 -19.09 -16.44
C HIS A 148 -14.81 -19.24 -17.41
N GLU A 149 -14.74 -20.23 -18.32
CA GLU A 149 -15.79 -20.57 -19.27
C GLU A 149 -16.98 -21.25 -18.57
N ASP A 150 -16.80 -21.63 -17.28
CA ASP A 150 -17.77 -22.44 -16.55
C ASP A 150 -18.81 -21.62 -15.77
N VAL A 151 -18.69 -20.30 -15.69
CA VAL A 151 -19.69 -19.46 -15.01
C VAL A 151 -20.67 -18.90 -16.04
N ASN A 152 -21.87 -19.48 -16.07
CA ASN A 152 -22.94 -18.96 -16.90
C ASN A 152 -23.45 -17.61 -16.32
N GLU A 153 -22.87 -16.50 -16.84
CA GLU A 153 -23.21 -15.14 -16.43
C GLU A 153 -24.70 -14.85 -16.52
N GLY A 154 -25.38 -15.43 -17.50
CA GLY A 154 -26.84 -15.29 -17.69
C GLY A 154 -27.61 -15.96 -16.57
N LEU A 155 -27.22 -17.15 -16.14
CA LEU A 155 -27.86 -17.90 -15.05
C LEU A 155 -27.66 -17.18 -13.71
N VAL A 156 -26.45 -16.74 -13.42
CA VAL A 156 -26.14 -15.99 -12.18
C VAL A 156 -26.86 -14.65 -12.18
N GLY A 157 -26.90 -13.95 -13.32
CA GLY A 157 -27.63 -12.70 -13.47
C GLY A 157 -29.15 -12.87 -13.23
N MET A 158 -29.74 -13.98 -13.70
CA MET A 158 -31.15 -14.31 -13.49
C MET A 158 -31.43 -14.58 -12.00
N ILE A 159 -30.57 -15.33 -11.31
CA ILE A 159 -30.70 -15.61 -9.87
C ILE A 159 -30.57 -14.33 -9.04
N MET A 160 -29.65 -13.45 -9.41
CA MET A 160 -29.38 -12.20 -8.69
C MET A 160 -30.32 -11.04 -9.09
N GLY A 161 -31.17 -11.21 -10.11
CA GLY A 161 -32.05 -10.19 -10.64
C GLY A 161 -31.30 -8.99 -11.25
N LYS A 162 -30.04 -9.17 -11.64
CA LYS A 162 -29.15 -8.13 -12.19
C LYS A 162 -28.33 -8.69 -13.34
N LYS A 163 -28.07 -7.84 -14.33
CA LYS A 163 -27.15 -8.19 -15.41
C LYS A 163 -25.72 -8.15 -14.86
N LEU A 164 -25.09 -9.32 -14.78
CA LEU A 164 -23.73 -9.51 -14.28
C LEU A 164 -22.78 -9.78 -15.43
N ARG A 165 -21.58 -9.24 -15.35
CA ARG A 165 -20.42 -9.62 -16.15
C ARG A 165 -19.25 -9.84 -15.22
N TYR A 166 -18.39 -10.78 -15.54
CA TYR A 166 -17.17 -11.03 -14.80
C TYR A 166 -15.96 -10.49 -15.58
N ASP A 167 -14.95 -9.98 -14.86
CA ASP A 167 -13.65 -9.65 -15.44
C ASP A 167 -12.79 -10.94 -15.56
N GLU A 168 -11.60 -10.77 -16.13
CA GLU A 168 -10.62 -11.87 -16.29
C GLU A 168 -10.17 -12.51 -14.96
N TYR A 169 -10.49 -11.88 -13.82
CA TYR A 169 -10.21 -12.39 -12.47
C TYR A 169 -11.46 -12.92 -11.75
N GLY A 170 -12.58 -13.08 -12.46
CA GLY A 170 -13.84 -13.56 -11.89
C GLY A 170 -14.56 -12.56 -10.98
N GLN A 171 -14.20 -11.26 -11.03
CA GLN A 171 -14.89 -10.23 -10.28
C GLN A 171 -16.06 -9.66 -11.08
N VAL A 172 -17.18 -9.41 -10.39
CA VAL A 172 -18.38 -8.83 -11.01
C VAL A 172 -18.09 -7.44 -11.53
N LEU A 173 -18.30 -7.25 -12.84
CA LEU A 173 -18.33 -5.94 -13.46
C LEU A 173 -19.74 -5.35 -13.26
N GLU A 174 -19.89 -4.39 -12.38
CA GLU A 174 -21.16 -3.66 -12.26
C GLU A 174 -21.39 -2.80 -13.50
N ASP A 175 -22.60 -2.86 -14.08
CA ASP A 175 -23.00 -2.01 -15.22
C ASP A 175 -23.06 -0.54 -14.78
N PHE A 176 -22.12 0.26 -15.28
CA PHE A 176 -21.96 1.69 -14.96
C PHE A 176 -22.96 2.60 -15.64
N ASN A 177 -23.81 2.07 -16.51
CA ASN A 177 -24.84 2.83 -17.23
C ASN A 177 -26.15 2.94 -16.46
N ALA A 178 -26.18 2.62 -15.15
CA ALA A 178 -27.36 2.91 -14.34
C ALA A 178 -27.59 4.43 -14.31
N PRO A 179 -28.75 4.93 -14.76
CA PRO A 179 -29.07 6.34 -14.74
C PRO A 179 -29.05 6.83 -13.30
N GLY A 180 -28.07 7.67 -12.96
CA GLY A 180 -27.92 8.24 -11.61
C GLY A 180 -26.55 8.08 -10.95
N SER A 181 -25.62 7.26 -11.47
CA SER A 181 -24.27 7.21 -10.92
C SER A 181 -23.46 8.41 -11.44
N GLN A 182 -23.40 9.49 -10.67
CA GLN A 182 -22.44 10.57 -10.92
C GLN A 182 -21.03 9.98 -10.89
N GLN A 183 -20.41 9.85 -12.04
CA GLN A 183 -19.03 9.41 -12.17
C GLN A 183 -18.14 10.49 -11.53
N LYS A 184 -17.62 10.22 -10.35
CA LYS A 184 -16.66 11.10 -9.69
C LYS A 184 -15.39 11.15 -10.55
N VAL A 185 -15.09 12.33 -11.09
CA VAL A 185 -13.86 12.57 -11.86
C VAL A 185 -12.75 12.92 -10.87
N TYR A 186 -11.64 12.18 -10.93
CA TYR A 186 -10.49 12.43 -10.07
C TYR A 186 -9.44 13.26 -10.80
N THR A 187 -8.85 14.20 -10.09
CA THR A 187 -7.75 15.03 -10.59
C THR A 187 -6.45 14.22 -10.64
N GLN A 188 -5.48 14.64 -11.46
CA GLN A 188 -4.17 14.02 -11.55
C GLN A 188 -3.47 13.94 -10.17
N ARG A 189 -3.59 14.97 -9.35
CA ARG A 189 -3.02 15.01 -7.99
C ARG A 189 -3.66 13.98 -7.05
N GLU A 190 -4.96 13.74 -7.17
CA GLU A 190 -5.65 12.71 -6.39
C GLU A 190 -5.19 11.32 -6.80
N LEU A 191 -4.94 11.09 -8.09
CA LEU A 191 -4.41 9.83 -8.61
C LEU A 191 -2.98 9.57 -8.12
N GLU A 192 -2.09 10.56 -8.16
CA GLU A 192 -0.72 10.45 -7.61
C GLU A 192 -0.74 10.20 -6.09
N THR A 193 -1.66 10.85 -5.38
CA THR A 193 -1.87 10.61 -3.94
C THR A 193 -2.31 9.17 -3.69
N TYR A 194 -3.25 8.67 -4.49
CA TYR A 194 -3.72 7.29 -4.41
C TYR A 194 -2.60 6.28 -4.68
N GLU A 195 -1.76 6.48 -5.70
CA GLU A 195 -0.62 5.61 -5.96
C GLU A 195 0.32 5.52 -4.76
N THR A 196 0.63 6.68 -4.17
CA THR A 196 1.45 6.75 -2.95
C THR A 196 0.79 6.00 -1.79
N GLN A 197 -0.52 6.17 -1.59
CA GLN A 197 -1.27 5.49 -0.54
C GLN A 197 -1.35 3.97 -0.78
N ARG A 198 -1.50 3.54 -2.03
CA ARG A 198 -1.50 2.12 -2.41
C ARG A 198 -0.16 1.45 -2.11
N ASP A 199 0.95 2.11 -2.42
CA ASP A 199 2.29 1.59 -2.13
C ASP A 199 2.52 1.47 -0.61
N MET A 200 2.01 2.42 0.17
CA MET A 200 2.03 2.35 1.64
C MET A 200 1.12 1.27 2.20
N PHE A 201 -0.03 1.00 1.56
CA PHE A 201 -0.88 -0.13 1.92
C PHE A 201 -0.14 -1.46 1.77
N TRP A 202 0.59 -1.67 0.67
CA TRP A 202 1.40 -2.87 0.51
C TRP A 202 2.54 -2.97 1.52
N TRP A 203 3.14 -1.85 1.87
CA TRP A 203 4.15 -1.82 2.93
C TRP A 203 3.55 -2.15 4.30
N TYR A 204 2.38 -1.63 4.61
CA TYR A 204 1.61 -2.01 5.79
C TYR A 204 1.32 -3.52 5.81
N CYS A 205 0.82 -4.10 4.73
CA CYS A 205 0.53 -5.53 4.65
C CYS A 205 1.75 -6.41 4.94
N LYS A 206 2.93 -6.01 4.46
CA LYS A 206 4.19 -6.71 4.78
C LYS A 206 4.50 -6.65 6.26
N GLN A 207 4.40 -5.49 6.89
CA GLN A 207 4.65 -5.33 8.33
C GLN A 207 3.65 -6.12 9.17
N ASP A 208 2.37 -6.12 8.79
CA ASP A 208 1.31 -6.85 9.48
C ASP A 208 1.52 -8.38 9.38
N ALA A 209 1.91 -8.87 8.19
CA ALA A 209 2.28 -10.27 8.02
C ALA A 209 3.48 -10.66 8.90
N PHE A 210 4.53 -9.86 8.97
CA PHE A 210 5.67 -10.10 9.85
C PHE A 210 5.26 -10.07 11.33
N GLN A 211 4.42 -9.11 11.71
CA GLN A 211 3.92 -9.00 13.08
C GLN A 211 3.11 -10.25 13.46
N SER A 212 2.24 -10.73 12.58
CA SER A 212 1.46 -11.95 12.79
C SER A 212 2.36 -13.18 13.00
N ILE A 213 3.39 -13.34 12.14
CA ILE A 213 4.35 -14.46 12.24
C ILE A 213 5.13 -14.40 13.54
N LEU A 214 5.67 -13.24 13.92
CA LEU A 214 6.54 -13.09 15.08
C LEU A 214 5.78 -13.17 16.42
N SER A 215 4.53 -12.70 16.45
CA SER A 215 3.72 -12.67 17.67
C SER A 215 2.76 -13.84 17.82
N GLY A 216 2.56 -14.64 16.77
CA GLY A 216 1.53 -15.68 16.71
C GLY A 216 0.10 -15.14 16.71
N ASN A 217 -0.08 -13.84 16.52
CA ASN A 217 -1.39 -13.20 16.48
C ASN A 217 -2.00 -13.27 15.06
N ARG A 218 -3.30 -12.98 14.97
CA ARG A 218 -3.98 -12.82 13.68
C ARG A 218 -3.52 -11.51 12.99
N LEU A 219 -3.70 -11.45 11.68
CA LEU A 219 -3.57 -10.20 10.92
C LEU A 219 -4.56 -9.13 11.45
N LEU A 220 -4.15 -7.87 11.43
CA LEU A 220 -4.91 -6.73 11.99
C LEU A 220 -5.97 -6.14 11.06
#